data_da5dd4bee00174b74ae2edabfa1ff821
#
_entry.id   da5dd4bee00174b74ae2edabfa1ff821
#
_cell.length_a   1.000
_cell.length_b   1.000
_cell.length_c   1.000
_cell.angle_alpha   90.00
_cell.angle_beta   90.00
_cell.angle_gamma   90.00
#
_symmetry.space_group_name_H-M   'P 1'
#
loop_
_entity.id
_entity.type
_entity.pdbx_description
1 polymer ?
#
loop_
_entity_poly.entity_id
_entity_poly.type
_entity_poly.pdbx_seq_one_letter_code
_entity_poly.pdbx_strand_id
1 'polypeptide(L)'
;MAGSRKTVLWVDDEIEFLRAHIMFLETRGYSVIPVFTGDDAIHLIQEGPARFDIVLLDEQMPGKDGLTTLQEIKQLSPDLPVVMVTKSEEEQVMEDALGMKIDGYLTKPVNPSQILSVCKRLLDYRQIVTSRISQRFVRSFSEIRTRLSSGLDAWGWSSLYEELVRWDLELEKIEDEGIRQTHAGQKSDANAAFSQFVVENYPGWVRGREGVPPMISDVVERVIYPRLARGERTALVVLEGLRLDQYLGMERLLRRDFGIETQCYYSVLPTSPPFSRHALFAGMLPLDIAERYPKTVWGADEDEDSYGPERGFLAGKLRDLGSRIKRAPRYVKVDDSESAGRLLNKLPSFRRSRFFSIVVNMVDLLTQSRSESNILREIAPDETAFRSLTQSWFQYSTLLQIIRKLGEQKCTVVLASDHGSVFCTRSTELYGSRGGGTGRFRLGQDITCDERYAVHLSDPAVYGLPSLDPETVWVIARENYHFSAPENFKEYSRQYRTTFQHGGISMEEMIVPVAILRPKREG
;
A
#
# COMPACT_ATOMS: atom_id res chain seq x y z
N MET A 1 -25.16 5.95 29.28
CA MET A 1 -25.91 6.08 28.02
C MET A 1 -26.44 4.70 27.70
N ALA A 2 -27.75 4.50 27.53
CA ALA A 2 -28.33 3.22 27.14
C ALA A 2 -27.86 2.90 25.72
N GLY A 3 -27.10 1.82 25.57
CA GLY A 3 -26.65 1.38 24.25
C GLY A 3 -27.85 1.15 23.33
N SER A 4 -27.77 1.56 22.07
CA SER A 4 -28.75 1.27 21.02
C SER A 4 -29.01 -0.23 21.00
N ARG A 5 -30.29 -0.63 21.05
CA ARG A 5 -30.66 -2.05 20.93
C ARG A 5 -30.23 -2.56 19.57
N LYS A 6 -29.58 -3.73 19.54
CA LYS A 6 -29.18 -4.38 18.30
C LYS A 6 -30.40 -4.94 17.58
N THR A 7 -30.53 -4.68 16.27
CA THR A 7 -31.69 -5.06 15.47
C THR A 7 -31.40 -6.32 14.66
N VAL A 8 -32.20 -7.35 14.89
CA VAL A 8 -32.15 -8.63 14.21
C VAL A 8 -33.29 -8.68 13.17
N LEU A 9 -32.97 -8.86 11.90
CA LEU A 9 -33.96 -9.22 10.90
C LEU A 9 -34.09 -10.75 10.88
N TRP A 10 -35.28 -11.29 11.20
CA TRP A 10 -35.52 -12.72 11.21
C TRP A 10 -36.47 -13.12 10.09
N VAL A 11 -35.94 -13.85 9.12
CA VAL A 11 -36.66 -14.28 7.91
C VAL A 11 -36.97 -15.78 8.03
N ASP A 12 -38.24 -16.12 8.20
CA ASP A 12 -38.69 -17.52 8.36
C ASP A 12 -40.20 -17.57 8.07
N ASP A 13 -40.64 -18.45 7.19
CA ASP A 13 -42.06 -18.58 6.82
C ASP A 13 -42.93 -19.12 7.99
N GLU A 14 -42.31 -19.81 8.94
CA GLU A 14 -42.91 -20.29 10.18
C GLU A 14 -42.68 -19.37 11.38
N ILE A 15 -42.31 -18.09 11.16
CA ILE A 15 -41.86 -17.13 12.20
C ILE A 15 -42.87 -16.94 13.35
N GLU A 16 -44.16 -17.16 13.10
CA GLU A 16 -45.20 -17.11 14.15
C GLU A 16 -45.01 -18.14 15.25
N PHE A 17 -44.50 -19.33 14.92
CA PHE A 17 -44.18 -20.37 15.88
C PHE A 17 -42.92 -20.06 16.70
N LEU A 18 -42.14 -19.10 16.28
CA LEU A 18 -40.88 -18.67 16.92
C LEU A 18 -41.03 -17.51 17.90
N ARG A 19 -42.29 -17.12 18.25
CA ARG A 19 -42.55 -16.00 19.19
C ARG A 19 -41.82 -16.13 20.52
N ALA A 20 -41.70 -17.32 21.07
CA ALA A 20 -40.95 -17.55 22.32
C ALA A 20 -39.44 -17.24 22.16
N HIS A 21 -38.85 -17.51 21.00
CA HIS A 21 -37.48 -17.20 20.67
C HIS A 21 -37.28 -15.71 20.51
N ILE A 22 -38.23 -15.03 19.84
CA ILE A 22 -38.22 -13.57 19.67
C ILE A 22 -38.24 -12.88 21.05
N MET A 23 -39.22 -13.24 21.90
CA MET A 23 -39.32 -12.70 23.26
C MET A 23 -38.05 -12.96 24.09
N PHE A 24 -37.43 -14.12 23.92
CA PHE A 24 -36.19 -14.45 24.61
C PHE A 24 -35.05 -13.51 24.19
N LEU A 25 -34.91 -13.16 22.90
CA LEU A 25 -33.92 -12.22 22.40
C LEU A 25 -34.23 -10.77 22.85
N GLU A 26 -35.50 -10.37 22.80
CA GLU A 26 -35.93 -9.03 23.19
C GLU A 26 -35.67 -8.73 24.68
N THR A 27 -35.90 -9.72 25.56
CA THR A 27 -35.58 -9.59 26.99
C THR A 27 -34.08 -9.47 27.25
N ARG A 28 -33.24 -9.74 26.25
CA ARG A 28 -31.76 -9.66 26.30
C ARG A 28 -31.18 -8.47 25.55
N GLY A 29 -32.04 -7.51 25.16
CA GLY A 29 -31.61 -6.23 24.60
C GLY A 29 -31.52 -6.20 23.06
N TYR A 30 -32.04 -7.20 22.38
CA TYR A 30 -32.20 -7.16 20.93
C TYR A 30 -33.57 -6.57 20.56
N SER A 31 -33.67 -6.06 19.34
CA SER A 31 -34.95 -5.74 18.69
C SER A 31 -35.08 -6.69 17.51
N VAL A 32 -36.15 -7.48 17.45
CA VAL A 32 -36.33 -8.45 16.38
C VAL A 32 -37.41 -7.96 15.43
N ILE A 33 -37.11 -7.92 14.13
CA ILE A 33 -38.06 -7.60 13.07
C ILE A 33 -38.32 -8.94 12.31
N PRO A 34 -39.49 -9.55 12.52
CA PRO A 34 -39.86 -10.79 11.84
C PRO A 34 -40.38 -10.49 10.44
N VAL A 35 -39.98 -11.28 9.46
CA VAL A 35 -40.52 -11.29 8.09
C VAL A 35 -40.73 -12.73 7.59
N PHE A 36 -41.67 -12.90 6.69
CA PHE A 36 -42.10 -14.24 6.23
C PHE A 36 -41.41 -14.69 4.95
N THR A 37 -40.89 -13.78 4.16
CA THR A 37 -40.32 -14.08 2.85
C THR A 37 -38.98 -13.42 2.60
N GLY A 38 -38.17 -14.02 1.71
CA GLY A 38 -36.92 -13.43 1.27
C GLY A 38 -37.09 -12.08 0.56
N ASP A 39 -38.17 -11.91 -0.20
CA ASP A 39 -38.47 -10.67 -0.92
C ASP A 39 -38.76 -9.52 0.04
N ASP A 40 -39.52 -9.75 1.13
CA ASP A 40 -39.74 -8.75 2.18
C ASP A 40 -38.44 -8.34 2.86
N ALA A 41 -37.57 -9.29 3.14
CA ALA A 41 -36.28 -9.04 3.75
C ALA A 41 -35.40 -8.15 2.85
N ILE A 42 -35.34 -8.47 1.55
CA ILE A 42 -34.57 -7.69 0.57
C ILE A 42 -35.11 -6.27 0.47
N HIS A 43 -36.45 -6.12 0.39
CA HIS A 43 -37.09 -4.80 0.33
C HIS A 43 -36.74 -3.93 1.56
N LEU A 44 -36.82 -4.49 2.77
CA LEU A 44 -36.48 -3.78 4.01
C LEU A 44 -34.99 -3.38 4.08
N ILE A 45 -34.10 -4.21 3.56
CA ILE A 45 -32.67 -3.91 3.50
C ILE A 45 -32.39 -2.80 2.47
N GLN A 46 -33.08 -2.79 1.33
CA GLN A 46 -32.97 -1.73 0.33
C GLN A 46 -33.43 -0.37 0.84
N GLU A 47 -34.51 -0.35 1.64
CA GLU A 47 -35.01 0.89 2.24
C GLU A 47 -34.07 1.48 3.29
N GLY A 48 -33.28 0.67 3.98
CA GLY A 48 -32.35 1.13 5.00
C GLY A 48 -31.37 0.06 5.48
N PRO A 49 -30.27 -0.15 4.76
CA PRO A 49 -29.30 -1.22 5.07
C PRO A 49 -28.67 -1.08 6.46
N ALA A 50 -28.49 0.15 6.95
CA ALA A 50 -27.94 0.43 8.29
C ALA A 50 -28.94 0.16 9.45
N ARG A 51 -30.17 -0.26 9.15
CA ARG A 51 -31.22 -0.55 10.14
C ARG A 51 -31.01 -1.88 10.87
N PHE A 52 -30.29 -2.81 10.25
CA PHE A 52 -30.12 -4.18 10.74
C PHE A 52 -28.68 -4.46 11.12
N ASP A 53 -28.47 -5.08 12.28
CA ASP A 53 -27.15 -5.50 12.75
C ASP A 53 -26.81 -6.95 12.33
N ILE A 54 -27.84 -7.81 12.15
CA ILE A 54 -27.71 -9.22 11.77
C ILE A 54 -29.00 -9.72 11.14
N VAL A 55 -28.88 -10.69 10.22
CA VAL A 55 -30.00 -11.42 9.61
C VAL A 55 -29.96 -12.87 10.08
N LEU A 56 -31.09 -13.39 10.55
CA LEU A 56 -31.35 -14.83 10.70
C LEU A 56 -32.23 -15.25 9.52
N LEU A 57 -31.80 -16.21 8.73
CA LEU A 57 -32.42 -16.53 7.46
C LEU A 57 -32.72 -18.03 7.37
N ASP A 58 -33.97 -18.37 7.24
CA ASP A 58 -34.36 -19.76 6.96
C ASP A 58 -33.92 -20.17 5.55
N GLU A 59 -33.47 -21.39 5.41
CA GLU A 59 -33.07 -21.97 4.14
C GLU A 59 -34.28 -22.27 3.24
N GLN A 60 -35.32 -22.88 3.81
CA GLN A 60 -36.47 -23.40 3.08
C GLN A 60 -37.68 -22.49 3.28
N MET A 61 -37.92 -21.62 2.32
CA MET A 61 -39.05 -20.70 2.33
C MET A 61 -39.83 -20.80 1.00
N PRO A 62 -41.16 -20.61 1.00
CA PRO A 62 -41.94 -20.49 -0.21
C PRO A 62 -41.51 -19.31 -1.08
N GLY A 63 -41.40 -19.49 -2.39
CA GLY A 63 -41.00 -18.48 -3.34
C GLY A 63 -39.50 -18.40 -3.50
N LYS A 64 -38.85 -17.38 -2.92
CA LYS A 64 -37.39 -17.22 -2.95
C LYS A 64 -36.77 -17.99 -1.78
N ASP A 65 -35.89 -18.95 -2.07
CA ASP A 65 -35.19 -19.73 -1.06
C ASP A 65 -34.13 -18.92 -0.29
N GLY A 66 -33.61 -19.48 0.80
CA GLY A 66 -32.66 -18.82 1.64
C GLY A 66 -31.31 -18.56 0.95
N LEU A 67 -30.84 -19.46 0.09
CA LEU A 67 -29.55 -19.27 -0.61
C LEU A 67 -29.63 -18.14 -1.63
N THR A 68 -30.70 -18.05 -2.40
CA THR A 68 -30.93 -16.93 -3.33
C THR A 68 -31.07 -15.61 -2.58
N THR A 69 -31.81 -15.62 -1.45
CA THR A 69 -31.97 -14.45 -0.58
C THR A 69 -30.63 -14.02 0.01
N LEU A 70 -29.79 -14.93 0.48
CA LEU A 70 -28.44 -14.67 0.98
C LEU A 70 -27.59 -13.97 -0.07
N GLN A 71 -27.60 -14.47 -1.32
CA GLN A 71 -26.82 -13.91 -2.41
C GLN A 71 -27.20 -12.44 -2.67
N GLU A 72 -28.49 -12.13 -2.72
CA GLU A 72 -28.98 -10.77 -2.94
C GLU A 72 -28.67 -9.86 -1.74
N ILE A 73 -28.84 -10.34 -0.49
CA ILE A 73 -28.46 -9.58 0.71
C ILE A 73 -26.95 -9.23 0.67
N LYS A 74 -26.10 -10.19 0.33
CA LYS A 74 -24.65 -9.97 0.27
C LYS A 74 -24.22 -9.06 -0.90
N GLN A 75 -25.00 -8.97 -1.96
CA GLN A 75 -24.80 -7.98 -3.03
C GLN A 75 -25.18 -6.55 -2.58
N LEU A 76 -26.27 -6.40 -1.81
CA LEU A 76 -26.76 -5.12 -1.31
C LEU A 76 -25.93 -4.61 -0.11
N SER A 77 -25.57 -5.53 0.77
CA SER A 77 -24.89 -5.23 2.03
C SER A 77 -23.84 -6.31 2.34
N PRO A 78 -22.65 -6.26 1.74
CA PRO A 78 -21.61 -7.30 1.88
C PRO A 78 -21.20 -7.57 3.33
N ASP A 79 -21.26 -6.54 4.19
CA ASP A 79 -20.80 -6.58 5.58
C ASP A 79 -21.91 -6.94 6.58
N LEU A 80 -23.17 -7.01 6.15
CA LEU A 80 -24.28 -7.40 7.02
C LEU A 80 -24.17 -8.90 7.35
N PRO A 81 -24.00 -9.28 8.64
CA PRO A 81 -23.89 -10.68 9.02
C PRO A 81 -25.19 -11.43 8.73
N VAL A 82 -25.06 -12.58 8.08
CA VAL A 82 -26.18 -13.49 7.80
C VAL A 82 -25.91 -14.86 8.41
N VAL A 83 -26.86 -15.34 9.20
CA VAL A 83 -26.85 -16.68 9.82
C VAL A 83 -27.96 -17.49 9.19
N MET A 84 -27.60 -18.58 8.52
CA MET A 84 -28.56 -19.53 7.98
C MET A 84 -29.14 -20.39 9.11
N VAL A 85 -30.44 -20.61 9.08
CA VAL A 85 -31.19 -21.50 9.99
C VAL A 85 -31.88 -22.54 9.14
N THR A 86 -31.52 -23.83 9.29
CA THR A 86 -31.95 -24.89 8.33
C THR A 86 -32.39 -26.17 9.03
N LYS A 87 -33.23 -26.94 8.36
CA LYS A 87 -33.62 -28.30 8.76
C LYS A 87 -32.65 -29.35 8.19
N SER A 88 -31.81 -29.01 7.22
CA SER A 88 -30.95 -29.97 6.53
C SER A 88 -29.55 -30.03 7.18
N GLU A 89 -29.05 -31.25 7.36
CA GLU A 89 -27.67 -31.55 7.69
C GLU A 89 -26.84 -31.92 6.43
N GLU A 90 -27.38 -31.66 5.24
CA GLU A 90 -26.73 -32.03 3.98
C GLU A 90 -25.46 -31.19 3.77
N GLU A 91 -24.35 -31.87 3.63
CA GLU A 91 -23.01 -31.32 3.49
C GLU A 91 -22.91 -30.34 2.28
N GLN A 92 -23.69 -30.58 1.23
CA GLN A 92 -23.72 -29.83 -0.02
C GLN A 92 -24.31 -28.41 0.15
N VAL A 93 -25.40 -28.28 0.92
CA VAL A 93 -26.05 -26.99 1.23
C VAL A 93 -25.11 -26.14 2.11
N MET A 94 -24.39 -26.80 3.00
CA MET A 94 -23.40 -26.15 3.87
C MET A 94 -22.18 -25.65 3.06
N GLU A 95 -21.72 -26.41 2.08
CA GLU A 95 -20.63 -25.99 1.17
C GLU A 95 -21.04 -24.82 0.27
N ASP A 96 -22.24 -24.84 -0.29
CA ASP A 96 -22.78 -23.77 -1.13
C ASP A 96 -22.96 -22.47 -0.34
N ALA A 97 -23.53 -22.56 0.87
CA ALA A 97 -23.67 -21.41 1.76
C ALA A 97 -22.31 -20.85 2.24
N LEU A 98 -21.32 -21.69 2.53
CA LEU A 98 -19.94 -21.29 2.83
C LEU A 98 -19.27 -20.61 1.63
N GLY A 99 -19.52 -21.08 0.41
CA GLY A 99 -19.09 -20.46 -0.84
C GLY A 99 -19.67 -19.05 -1.03
N MET A 100 -20.85 -18.77 -0.52
CA MET A 100 -21.57 -17.49 -0.56
C MET A 100 -21.27 -16.56 0.63
N LYS A 101 -20.28 -16.88 1.48
CA LYS A 101 -19.82 -16.07 2.63
C LYS A 101 -20.88 -15.88 3.73
N ILE A 102 -21.55 -16.95 4.18
CA ILE A 102 -22.33 -16.89 5.41
C ILE A 102 -21.44 -16.63 6.64
N ASP A 103 -21.99 -15.95 7.64
CA ASP A 103 -21.28 -15.64 8.88
C ASP A 103 -21.55 -16.68 9.99
N GLY A 104 -22.61 -17.47 9.84
CA GLY A 104 -22.97 -18.52 10.78
C GLY A 104 -24.04 -19.46 10.25
N TYR A 105 -24.17 -20.61 10.93
CA TYR A 105 -25.11 -21.68 10.59
C TYR A 105 -25.73 -22.24 11.87
N LEU A 106 -27.01 -22.52 11.84
CA LEU A 106 -27.80 -23.13 12.92
C LEU A 106 -28.74 -24.22 12.36
N THR A 107 -28.80 -25.38 13.01
CA THR A 107 -29.66 -26.50 12.60
C THR A 107 -30.95 -26.48 13.41
N LYS A 108 -32.11 -26.58 12.76
CA LYS A 108 -33.41 -26.73 13.43
C LYS A 108 -33.55 -28.17 14.01
N PRO A 109 -34.09 -28.34 15.23
CA PRO A 109 -34.74 -27.34 16.07
C PRO A 109 -33.73 -26.43 16.80
N VAL A 110 -33.89 -25.12 16.65
CA VAL A 110 -32.95 -24.14 17.20
C VAL A 110 -33.32 -23.80 18.64
N ASN A 111 -32.34 -23.89 19.54
CA ASN A 111 -32.55 -23.44 20.91
C ASN A 111 -32.32 -21.90 20.97
N PRO A 112 -33.18 -21.13 21.66
CA PRO A 112 -33.00 -19.67 21.82
C PRO A 112 -31.62 -19.25 22.33
N SER A 113 -31.00 -20.09 23.17
CA SER A 113 -29.64 -19.84 23.68
C SER A 113 -28.56 -20.00 22.62
N GLN A 114 -28.75 -20.85 21.61
CA GLN A 114 -27.83 -21.00 20.47
C GLN A 114 -27.90 -19.77 19.58
N ILE A 115 -29.11 -19.26 19.28
CA ILE A 115 -29.31 -18.02 18.52
C ILE A 115 -28.62 -16.86 19.25
N LEU A 116 -28.88 -16.70 20.55
CA LEU A 116 -28.22 -15.68 21.37
C LEU A 116 -26.70 -15.78 21.34
N SER A 117 -26.18 -16.98 21.40
CA SER A 117 -24.72 -17.23 21.36
C SER A 117 -24.11 -16.80 20.02
N VAL A 118 -24.78 -17.12 18.92
CA VAL A 118 -24.34 -16.72 17.57
C VAL A 118 -24.46 -15.21 17.38
N CYS A 119 -25.57 -14.60 17.77
CA CYS A 119 -25.74 -13.14 17.74
C CYS A 119 -24.67 -12.44 18.57
N LYS A 120 -24.43 -12.88 19.80
CA LYS A 120 -23.34 -12.32 20.65
C LYS A 120 -21.97 -12.49 19.98
N ARG A 121 -21.66 -13.68 19.49
CA ARG A 121 -20.38 -13.94 18.85
C ARG A 121 -20.14 -13.01 17.65
N LEU A 122 -21.15 -12.81 16.80
CA LEU A 122 -20.98 -12.00 15.59
C LEU A 122 -21.04 -10.50 15.87
N LEU A 123 -21.90 -10.04 16.77
CA LEU A 123 -22.10 -8.63 17.07
C LEU A 123 -21.14 -8.11 18.15
N ASP A 124 -20.95 -8.87 19.23
CA ASP A 124 -20.02 -8.46 20.30
C ASP A 124 -18.55 -8.58 19.86
N TYR A 125 -18.24 -9.53 18.95
CA TYR A 125 -16.88 -9.65 18.40
C TYR A 125 -16.43 -8.36 17.72
N ARG A 126 -17.27 -7.74 16.87
CA ARG A 126 -16.95 -6.44 16.25
C ARG A 126 -16.71 -5.37 17.31
N GLN A 127 -17.56 -5.27 18.33
CA GLN A 127 -17.38 -4.30 19.42
C GLN A 127 -16.12 -4.57 20.25
N ILE A 128 -15.84 -5.82 20.55
CA ILE A 128 -14.61 -6.23 21.28
C ILE A 128 -13.38 -5.89 20.44
N VAL A 129 -13.38 -6.18 19.13
CA VAL A 129 -12.28 -5.86 18.22
C VAL A 129 -12.09 -4.34 18.14
N THR A 130 -13.16 -3.58 17.91
CA THR A 130 -13.11 -2.11 17.87
C THR A 130 -12.55 -1.55 19.18
N SER A 131 -13.08 -1.97 20.33
CA SER A 131 -12.61 -1.50 21.65
C SER A 131 -11.13 -1.82 21.89
N ARG A 132 -10.69 -3.03 21.52
CA ARG A 132 -9.27 -3.43 21.65
C ARG A 132 -8.36 -2.61 20.74
N ILE A 133 -8.76 -2.39 19.49
CA ILE A 133 -7.99 -1.57 18.54
C ILE A 133 -7.91 -0.14 19.06
N SER A 134 -9.03 0.46 19.50
CA SER A 134 -9.07 1.81 20.04
C SER A 134 -8.18 1.98 21.27
N GLN A 135 -8.22 1.05 22.22
CA GLN A 135 -7.35 1.08 23.42
C GLN A 135 -5.87 0.97 23.07
N ARG A 136 -5.51 0.08 22.15
CA ARG A 136 -4.13 -0.05 21.66
C ARG A 136 -3.68 1.21 20.94
N PHE A 137 -4.55 1.80 20.11
CA PHE A 137 -4.27 3.04 19.39
C PHE A 137 -3.97 4.19 20.34
N VAL A 138 -4.80 4.43 21.36
CA VAL A 138 -4.57 5.51 22.34
C VAL A 138 -3.21 5.38 23.02
N ARG A 139 -2.79 4.16 23.36
CA ARG A 139 -1.45 3.91 23.95
C ARG A 139 -0.35 4.23 22.94
N SER A 140 -0.40 3.64 21.74
CA SER A 140 0.59 3.87 20.69
C SER A 140 0.64 5.34 20.27
N PHE A 141 -0.50 6.03 20.20
CA PHE A 141 -0.56 7.47 19.92
C PHE A 141 0.30 8.28 20.90
N SER A 142 0.19 7.97 22.20
CA SER A 142 0.97 8.65 23.24
C SER A 142 2.47 8.31 23.15
N GLU A 143 2.80 7.06 22.85
CA GLU A 143 4.19 6.61 22.67
C GLU A 143 4.84 7.27 21.45
N ILE A 144 4.13 7.32 20.32
CA ILE A 144 4.58 8.00 19.09
C ILE A 144 4.82 9.49 19.36
N ARG A 145 3.89 10.16 20.05
CA ARG A 145 4.03 11.57 20.40
C ARG A 145 5.28 11.83 21.26
N THR A 146 5.55 10.96 22.23
CA THR A 146 6.75 11.05 23.06
C THR A 146 8.02 10.87 22.24
N ARG A 147 8.05 9.89 21.33
CA ARG A 147 9.19 9.67 20.44
C ARG A 147 9.45 10.85 19.52
N LEU A 148 8.40 11.46 18.96
CA LEU A 148 8.52 12.66 18.12
C LEU A 148 9.13 13.83 18.90
N SER A 149 8.76 14.02 20.17
CA SER A 149 9.30 15.12 20.99
C SER A 149 10.72 14.87 21.51
N SER A 150 11.18 13.62 21.60
CA SER A 150 12.55 13.29 22.07
C SER A 150 13.61 13.34 20.96
N GLY A 151 13.20 13.51 19.71
CA GLY A 151 14.08 13.41 18.53
C GLY A 151 14.31 11.96 18.11
N LEU A 152 14.41 11.73 16.82
CA LEU A 152 14.63 10.43 16.22
C LEU A 152 15.84 10.47 15.29
N ASP A 153 16.64 9.40 15.31
CA ASP A 153 17.59 9.12 14.26
C ASP A 153 16.90 8.46 13.04
N ALA A 154 17.65 8.20 11.99
CA ALA A 154 17.10 7.63 10.77
C ALA A 154 16.45 6.24 10.98
N TRP A 155 16.97 5.41 11.89
CA TRP A 155 16.38 4.12 12.23
C TRP A 155 15.09 4.28 13.02
N GLY A 156 15.07 5.25 13.93
CA GLY A 156 13.87 5.65 14.67
C GLY A 156 12.75 6.11 13.74
N TRP A 157 13.07 6.89 12.70
CA TRP A 157 12.10 7.32 11.69
C TRP A 157 11.55 6.17 10.85
N SER A 158 12.41 5.24 10.41
CA SER A 158 11.95 4.03 9.71
C SER A 158 11.00 3.20 10.55
N SER A 159 11.33 2.98 11.82
CA SER A 159 10.50 2.24 12.77
C SER A 159 9.18 2.96 13.07
N LEU A 160 9.20 4.28 13.21
CA LEU A 160 8.01 5.09 13.42
C LEU A 160 7.07 5.02 12.21
N TYR A 161 7.63 5.18 11.01
CA TYR A 161 6.82 5.13 9.79
C TYR A 161 6.18 3.76 9.58
N GLU A 162 6.93 2.68 9.83
CA GLU A 162 6.36 1.33 9.78
C GLU A 162 5.21 1.15 10.79
N GLU A 163 5.32 1.71 11.99
CA GLU A 163 4.25 1.68 13.00
C GLU A 163 3.02 2.49 12.55
N LEU A 164 3.21 3.70 12.00
CA LEU A 164 2.12 4.51 11.45
C LEU A 164 1.39 3.79 10.31
N VAL A 165 2.13 3.17 9.40
CA VAL A 165 1.56 2.39 8.30
C VAL A 165 0.80 1.16 8.82
N ARG A 166 1.31 0.47 9.84
CA ARG A 166 0.57 -0.64 10.47
C ARG A 166 -0.73 -0.18 11.11
N TRP A 167 -0.75 1.03 11.67
CA TRP A 167 -1.99 1.64 12.18
C TRP A 167 -2.96 1.98 11.04
N ASP A 168 -2.51 2.48 9.89
CA ASP A 168 -3.39 2.65 8.72
C ASP A 168 -4.14 1.34 8.42
N LEU A 169 -3.42 0.19 8.35
CA LEU A 169 -4.00 -1.13 8.06
C LEU A 169 -4.88 -1.69 9.19
N GLU A 170 -4.62 -1.35 10.45
CA GLU A 170 -5.44 -1.80 11.57
C GLU A 170 -6.74 -0.98 11.67
N LEU A 171 -6.68 0.34 11.43
CA LEU A 171 -7.82 1.24 11.51
C LEU A 171 -8.82 1.06 10.35
N GLU A 172 -8.41 0.44 9.24
CA GLU A 172 -9.33 0.02 8.18
C GLU A 172 -10.37 -1.00 8.65
N LYS A 173 -10.06 -1.77 9.68
CA LYS A 173 -10.92 -2.84 10.21
C LYS A 173 -12.06 -2.32 11.10
N ILE A 174 -12.06 -1.05 11.43
CA ILE A 174 -13.02 -0.42 12.32
C ILE A 174 -13.64 0.83 11.70
N GLU A 175 -14.90 1.08 12.01
CA GLU A 175 -15.64 2.26 11.54
C GLU A 175 -15.62 3.34 12.62
N ASP A 176 -14.44 3.92 12.89
CA ASP A 176 -14.26 5.03 13.83
C ASP A 176 -13.55 6.19 13.15
N GLU A 177 -14.34 7.12 12.62
CA GLU A 177 -13.84 8.29 11.89
C GLU A 177 -13.02 9.22 12.79
N GLY A 178 -13.36 9.35 14.07
CA GLY A 178 -12.61 10.18 15.01
C GLY A 178 -11.17 9.67 15.22
N ILE A 179 -11.00 8.37 15.36
CA ILE A 179 -9.67 7.74 15.47
C ILE A 179 -8.91 7.88 14.16
N ARG A 180 -9.55 7.67 13.01
CA ARG A 180 -8.90 7.84 11.69
C ARG A 180 -8.40 9.27 11.48
N GLN A 181 -9.19 10.27 11.80
CA GLN A 181 -8.79 11.68 11.71
C GLN A 181 -7.65 12.02 12.69
N THR A 182 -7.69 11.48 13.91
CA THR A 182 -6.60 11.62 14.90
C THR A 182 -5.30 11.02 14.38
N HIS A 183 -5.36 9.84 13.78
CA HIS A 183 -4.20 9.18 13.18
C HIS A 183 -3.67 9.96 11.97
N ALA A 184 -4.54 10.46 11.10
CA ALA A 184 -4.15 11.29 9.96
C ALA A 184 -3.45 12.59 10.41
N GLY A 185 -3.93 13.22 11.49
CA GLY A 185 -3.27 14.35 12.12
C GLY A 185 -1.86 13.99 12.62
N GLN A 186 -1.72 12.87 13.31
CA GLN A 186 -0.41 12.39 13.80
C GLN A 186 0.57 12.09 12.65
N LYS A 187 0.10 11.50 11.54
CA LYS A 187 0.92 11.30 10.33
C LYS A 187 1.39 12.63 9.74
N SER A 188 0.51 13.63 9.70
CA SER A 188 0.85 14.96 9.20
C SER A 188 1.94 15.63 10.06
N ASP A 189 1.79 15.58 11.40
CA ASP A 189 2.79 16.10 12.33
C ASP A 189 4.13 15.37 12.20
N ALA A 190 4.08 14.04 12.06
CA ALA A 190 5.27 13.23 11.84
C ALA A 190 5.96 13.58 10.52
N ASN A 191 5.23 13.79 9.43
CA ASN A 191 5.79 14.18 8.14
C ASN A 191 6.44 15.57 8.18
N ALA A 192 5.86 16.53 8.92
CA ALA A 192 6.46 17.84 9.11
C ALA A 192 7.82 17.72 9.84
N ALA A 193 7.86 16.98 10.95
CA ALA A 193 9.09 16.74 11.70
C ALA A 193 10.12 15.92 10.89
N PHE A 194 9.67 14.89 10.15
CA PHE A 194 10.52 14.10 9.27
C PHE A 194 11.16 14.94 8.17
N SER A 195 10.40 15.80 7.52
CA SER A 195 10.93 16.65 6.45
C SER A 195 12.02 17.58 6.97
N GLN A 196 11.86 18.12 8.17
CA GLN A 196 12.89 18.92 8.83
C GLN A 196 14.13 18.09 9.16
N PHE A 197 13.93 16.89 9.72
CA PHE A 197 15.02 15.95 10.00
C PHE A 197 15.85 15.63 8.74
N VAL A 198 15.17 15.36 7.60
CA VAL A 198 15.88 15.09 6.34
C VAL A 198 16.69 16.30 5.89
N VAL A 199 16.13 17.49 5.91
CA VAL A 199 16.84 18.72 5.52
C VAL A 199 18.12 18.91 6.31
N GLU A 200 18.08 18.65 7.62
CA GLU A 200 19.22 18.83 8.52
C GLU A 200 20.30 17.73 8.37
N ASN A 201 19.88 16.50 8.06
CA ASN A 201 20.78 15.35 8.12
C ASN A 201 21.23 14.82 6.75
N TYR A 202 20.43 14.99 5.69
CA TYR A 202 20.72 14.45 4.36
C TYR A 202 22.08 14.91 3.80
N PRO A 203 22.52 16.17 3.96
CA PRO A 203 23.87 16.59 3.58
C PRO A 203 24.99 15.81 4.30
N GLY A 204 24.72 15.36 5.53
CA GLY A 204 25.64 14.49 6.28
C GLY A 204 25.69 13.08 5.70
N TRP A 205 24.55 12.54 5.26
CA TRP A 205 24.47 11.21 4.63
C TRP A 205 25.23 11.17 3.31
N VAL A 206 25.08 12.21 2.48
CA VAL A 206 25.83 12.35 1.21
C VAL A 206 27.34 12.32 1.43
N ARG A 207 27.82 12.90 2.53
CA ARG A 207 29.25 12.95 2.89
C ARG A 207 29.75 11.69 3.62
N GLY A 208 28.91 10.68 3.81
CA GLY A 208 29.28 9.44 4.48
C GLY A 208 29.60 9.59 5.97
N ARG A 209 28.96 10.55 6.68
CA ARG A 209 29.14 10.73 8.14
C ARG A 209 28.53 9.55 8.91
N GLU A 210 28.87 9.44 10.19
CA GLU A 210 28.24 8.46 11.09
C GLU A 210 26.70 8.60 11.10
N GLY A 211 25.98 7.50 11.23
CA GLY A 211 24.51 7.50 11.29
C GLY A 211 23.81 7.52 9.93
N VAL A 212 24.53 7.29 8.83
CA VAL A 212 23.89 7.14 7.49
C VAL A 212 22.95 5.95 7.50
N PRO A 213 21.64 6.15 7.20
CA PRO A 213 20.71 5.03 7.06
C PRO A 213 21.05 4.18 5.84
N PRO A 214 20.53 2.95 5.76
CA PRO A 214 20.61 2.18 4.52
C PRO A 214 19.84 2.92 3.42
N MET A 215 20.52 3.26 2.35
CA MET A 215 19.93 3.93 1.20
C MET A 215 19.68 2.94 0.06
N ILE A 216 18.77 3.27 -0.85
CA ILE A 216 18.49 2.41 -2.02
C ILE A 216 19.74 2.18 -2.88
N SER A 217 20.68 3.12 -2.91
CA SER A 217 21.99 2.95 -3.54
C SER A 217 22.83 1.83 -2.92
N ASP A 218 22.54 1.42 -1.69
CA ASP A 218 23.25 0.33 -1.01
C ASP A 218 22.72 -1.06 -1.37
N VAL A 219 21.55 -1.17 -2.01
CA VAL A 219 20.86 -2.45 -2.24
C VAL A 219 21.72 -3.44 -3.01
N VAL A 220 22.40 -3.01 -4.07
CA VAL A 220 23.27 -3.90 -4.86
C VAL A 220 24.44 -4.40 -4.03
N GLU A 221 25.07 -3.54 -3.26
CA GLU A 221 26.25 -3.87 -2.46
C GLU A 221 25.90 -4.65 -1.20
N ARG A 222 24.93 -4.20 -0.41
CA ARG A 222 24.61 -4.81 0.89
C ARG A 222 23.65 -6.00 0.81
N VAL A 223 22.80 -6.03 -0.21
CA VAL A 223 21.75 -7.07 -0.32
C VAL A 223 22.03 -8.06 -1.44
N ILE A 224 22.37 -7.61 -2.63
CA ILE A 224 22.54 -8.49 -3.81
C ILE A 224 23.92 -9.17 -3.78
N TYR A 225 25.00 -8.38 -3.70
CA TYR A 225 26.36 -8.88 -3.83
C TYR A 225 26.73 -10.00 -2.82
N PRO A 226 26.40 -9.93 -1.53
CA PRO A 226 26.72 -10.99 -0.57
C PRO A 226 26.07 -12.34 -0.93
N ARG A 227 24.88 -12.31 -1.55
CA ARG A 227 24.19 -13.52 -2.03
C ARG A 227 24.88 -14.12 -3.23
N LEU A 228 25.24 -13.28 -4.18
CA LEU A 228 26.00 -13.70 -5.35
C LEU A 228 27.37 -14.27 -4.99
N ALA A 229 28.05 -13.69 -3.98
CA ALA A 229 29.34 -14.17 -3.47
C ALA A 229 29.21 -15.58 -2.85
N ARG A 230 28.09 -15.88 -2.18
CA ARG A 230 27.76 -17.22 -1.67
C ARG A 230 27.26 -18.18 -2.75
N GLY A 231 27.16 -17.75 -4.01
CA GLY A 231 26.67 -18.56 -5.12
C GLY A 231 25.14 -18.72 -5.16
N GLU A 232 24.40 -17.95 -4.36
CA GLU A 232 22.93 -17.96 -4.36
C GLU A 232 22.41 -17.41 -5.70
N ARG A 233 21.42 -18.09 -6.26
CA ARG A 233 20.70 -17.58 -7.42
C ARG A 233 19.71 -16.52 -6.97
N THR A 234 19.85 -15.31 -7.49
CA THR A 234 19.10 -14.14 -7.02
C THR A 234 18.45 -13.40 -8.18
N ALA A 235 17.22 -12.96 -8.00
CA ALA A 235 16.51 -12.02 -8.86
C ALA A 235 16.28 -10.72 -8.10
N LEU A 236 16.61 -9.57 -8.70
CA LEU A 236 16.19 -8.26 -8.21
C LEU A 236 14.92 -7.86 -8.94
N VAL A 237 13.83 -7.67 -8.22
CA VAL A 237 12.55 -7.18 -8.73
C VAL A 237 12.31 -5.79 -8.14
N VAL A 238 12.37 -4.78 -8.99
CA VAL A 238 12.11 -3.39 -8.61
C VAL A 238 10.68 -3.05 -9.00
N LEU A 239 9.86 -2.68 -8.02
CA LEU A 239 8.51 -2.13 -8.22
C LEU A 239 8.62 -0.61 -8.09
N GLU A 240 8.55 0.07 -9.22
CA GLU A 240 8.68 1.53 -9.29
C GLU A 240 7.52 2.22 -8.56
N GLY A 241 7.84 3.15 -7.69
CA GLY A 241 6.84 3.92 -6.95
C GLY A 241 6.11 3.17 -5.83
N LEU A 242 6.58 1.97 -5.42
CA LEU A 242 5.90 1.15 -4.41
C LEU A 242 6.08 1.71 -3.01
N ARG A 243 4.98 2.10 -2.38
CA ARG A 243 4.92 2.55 -0.99
C ARG A 243 4.98 1.39 -0.01
N LEU A 244 5.44 1.67 1.21
CA LEU A 244 5.50 0.68 2.30
C LEU A 244 4.13 0.10 2.65
N ASP A 245 3.07 0.92 2.67
CA ASP A 245 1.70 0.50 2.98
C ASP A 245 1.13 -0.46 1.91
N GLN A 246 1.41 -0.21 0.64
CA GLN A 246 1.03 -1.10 -0.47
C GLN A 246 1.81 -2.42 -0.37
N TYR A 247 3.11 -2.35 -0.09
CA TYR A 247 3.95 -3.53 0.08
C TYR A 247 3.44 -4.43 1.21
N LEU A 248 3.09 -3.88 2.38
CA LEU A 248 2.59 -4.67 3.51
C LEU A 248 1.27 -5.40 3.18
N GLY A 249 0.44 -4.82 2.30
CA GLY A 249 -0.73 -5.51 1.74
C GLY A 249 -0.34 -6.71 0.86
N MET A 250 0.66 -6.53 0.00
CA MET A 250 1.17 -7.58 -0.90
C MET A 250 1.93 -8.68 -0.15
N GLU A 251 2.65 -8.33 0.91
CA GLU A 251 3.47 -9.25 1.70
C GLU A 251 2.66 -10.43 2.23
N ARG A 252 1.40 -10.22 2.61
CA ARG A 252 0.50 -11.29 3.10
C ARG A 252 0.31 -12.39 2.06
N LEU A 253 0.23 -12.02 0.78
CA LEU A 253 0.09 -12.98 -0.32
C LEU A 253 1.38 -13.76 -0.56
N LEU A 254 2.54 -13.09 -0.42
CA LEU A 254 3.85 -13.67 -0.62
C LEU A 254 4.27 -14.59 0.53
N ARG A 255 3.82 -14.33 1.76
CA ARG A 255 4.14 -15.16 2.93
C ARG A 255 3.64 -16.60 2.83
N ARG A 256 2.72 -16.90 1.92
CA ARG A 256 2.28 -18.28 1.66
C ARG A 256 3.42 -19.13 1.10
N ASP A 257 4.19 -18.55 0.17
CA ASP A 257 5.18 -19.26 -0.64
C ASP A 257 6.62 -19.01 -0.17
N PHE A 258 6.85 -17.90 0.58
CA PHE A 258 8.19 -17.42 0.95
C PHE A 258 8.34 -17.16 2.45
N GLY A 259 9.56 -17.43 2.96
CA GLY A 259 10.07 -16.78 4.17
C GLY A 259 10.54 -15.38 3.79
N ILE A 260 10.04 -14.36 4.49
CA ILE A 260 10.26 -12.96 4.14
C ILE A 260 10.98 -12.23 5.25
N GLU A 261 12.03 -11.51 4.87
CA GLU A 261 12.78 -10.58 5.69
C GLU A 261 12.71 -9.20 5.03
N THR A 262 12.10 -8.23 5.70
CA THR A 262 11.87 -6.88 5.19
C THR A 262 12.64 -5.86 6.01
N GLN A 263 13.23 -4.88 5.33
CA GLN A 263 13.88 -3.73 5.93
C GLN A 263 13.52 -2.48 5.13
N CYS A 264 13.35 -1.35 5.81
CA CYS A 264 13.17 -0.06 5.17
C CYS A 264 14.52 0.52 4.75
N TYR A 265 14.55 1.10 3.55
CA TYR A 265 15.68 1.84 2.97
C TYR A 265 15.23 3.26 2.66
N TYR A 266 16.17 4.18 2.63
CA TYR A 266 15.90 5.56 2.25
C TYR A 266 16.13 5.76 0.76
N SER A 267 15.16 6.35 0.08
CA SER A 267 15.33 6.82 -1.29
C SER A 267 16.26 8.03 -1.34
N VAL A 268 16.87 8.27 -2.50
CA VAL A 268 17.65 9.49 -2.74
C VAL A 268 16.74 10.64 -3.17
N LEU A 269 17.22 11.87 -3.00
CA LEU A 269 16.52 13.06 -3.49
C LEU A 269 16.97 13.41 -4.92
N PRO A 270 16.05 13.93 -5.76
CA PRO A 270 14.61 13.88 -5.62
C PRO A 270 14.11 12.42 -5.69
N THR A 271 13.01 12.12 -4.99
CA THR A 271 12.38 10.79 -4.96
C THR A 271 11.62 10.53 -6.27
N SER A 272 12.35 10.38 -7.35
CA SER A 272 11.84 10.27 -8.72
C SER A 272 12.68 9.29 -9.53
N PRO A 273 12.09 8.56 -10.50
CA PRO A 273 12.75 7.48 -11.25
C PRO A 273 14.12 7.82 -11.83
N PRO A 274 14.34 8.97 -12.50
CA PRO A 274 15.64 9.30 -13.08
C PRO A 274 16.77 9.40 -12.06
N PHE A 275 16.42 9.66 -10.79
CA PHE A 275 17.40 9.81 -9.71
C PHE A 275 17.46 8.53 -8.87
N SER A 276 16.33 8.15 -8.29
CA SER A 276 16.26 7.05 -7.33
C SER A 276 16.50 5.69 -7.96
N ARG A 277 15.89 5.41 -9.11
CA ARG A 277 16.10 4.12 -9.81
C ARG A 277 17.52 4.01 -10.35
N HIS A 278 18.08 5.08 -10.93
CA HIS A 278 19.48 5.10 -11.34
C HIS A 278 20.41 4.88 -10.16
N ALA A 279 20.18 5.54 -9.01
CA ALA A 279 20.97 5.35 -7.80
C ALA A 279 20.92 3.90 -7.28
N LEU A 280 19.76 3.25 -7.32
CA LEU A 280 19.59 1.84 -6.95
C LEU A 280 20.46 0.92 -7.81
N PHE A 281 20.43 1.10 -9.14
CA PHE A 281 21.17 0.24 -10.07
C PHE A 281 22.66 0.56 -10.13
N ALA A 282 23.04 1.83 -10.04
CA ALA A 282 24.43 2.27 -10.06
C ALA A 282 25.14 2.00 -8.72
N GLY A 283 24.40 1.91 -7.63
CA GLY A 283 24.95 1.86 -6.28
C GLY A 283 25.74 3.13 -5.94
N MET A 284 25.26 4.30 -6.37
CA MET A 284 25.90 5.60 -6.27
C MET A 284 24.84 6.69 -6.09
N LEU A 285 25.24 7.86 -5.60
CA LEU A 285 24.38 9.05 -5.59
C LEU A 285 24.28 9.67 -6.99
N PRO A 286 23.25 10.47 -7.27
CA PRO A 286 23.05 11.10 -8.59
C PRO A 286 24.25 11.90 -9.08
N LEU A 287 24.93 12.63 -8.20
CA LEU A 287 26.14 13.39 -8.53
C LEU A 287 27.26 12.47 -9.03
N ASP A 288 27.55 11.39 -8.30
CA ASP A 288 28.60 10.43 -8.68
C ASP A 288 28.26 9.73 -10.02
N ILE A 289 26.96 9.49 -10.27
CA ILE A 289 26.50 8.93 -11.55
C ILE A 289 26.74 9.93 -12.68
N ALA A 290 26.44 11.22 -12.47
CA ALA A 290 26.67 12.25 -13.48
C ALA A 290 28.15 12.40 -13.84
N GLU A 291 29.05 12.32 -12.86
CA GLU A 291 30.49 12.38 -13.05
C GLU A 291 31.01 11.13 -13.79
N ARG A 292 30.56 9.94 -13.38
CA ARG A 292 31.05 8.67 -13.95
C ARG A 292 30.43 8.36 -15.31
N TYR A 293 29.18 8.79 -15.53
CA TYR A 293 28.38 8.53 -16.74
C TYR A 293 27.81 9.84 -17.30
N PRO A 294 28.65 10.74 -17.84
CA PRO A 294 28.25 12.11 -18.23
C PRO A 294 27.18 12.20 -19.34
N LYS A 295 26.86 11.08 -19.97
CA LYS A 295 25.78 11.00 -20.97
C LYS A 295 24.41 10.63 -20.37
N THR A 296 24.32 10.50 -19.04
CA THR A 296 23.06 10.21 -18.37
C THR A 296 22.13 11.41 -18.52
N VAL A 297 20.90 11.14 -18.99
CA VAL A 297 19.86 12.17 -19.09
C VAL A 297 19.16 12.29 -17.73
N TRP A 298 19.05 13.53 -17.26
CA TRP A 298 18.35 13.89 -16.03
C TRP A 298 17.14 14.78 -16.41
N GLY A 299 15.92 14.29 -16.28
CA GLY A 299 14.74 15.08 -16.57
C GLY A 299 13.44 14.30 -16.39
N ALA A 300 12.32 15.03 -16.43
CA ALA A 300 10.98 14.46 -16.30
C ALA A 300 10.45 13.84 -17.61
N ASP A 301 11.02 14.26 -18.75
CA ASP A 301 10.66 13.74 -20.07
C ASP A 301 11.50 12.48 -20.33
N GLU A 302 11.16 11.39 -19.65
CA GLU A 302 11.72 10.08 -19.98
C GLU A 302 11.01 9.55 -21.24
N ASP A 303 11.69 9.64 -22.37
CA ASP A 303 11.38 8.77 -23.51
C ASP A 303 11.44 7.30 -23.05
N GLU A 304 10.55 6.46 -23.58
CA GLU A 304 10.47 5.01 -23.27
C GLU A 304 11.82 4.28 -23.43
N ASP A 305 12.78 4.87 -24.13
CA ASP A 305 14.13 4.36 -24.34
C ASP A 305 15.12 4.63 -23.20
N SER A 306 14.79 5.38 -22.13
CA SER A 306 15.71 5.78 -21.06
C SER A 306 16.13 4.65 -20.10
N TYR A 307 15.61 3.43 -20.27
CA TYR A 307 16.00 2.23 -19.49
C TYR A 307 17.32 1.59 -19.93
N GLY A 308 17.96 2.11 -20.98
CA GLY A 308 19.26 1.61 -21.48
C GLY A 308 20.42 1.72 -20.48
N PRO A 309 20.56 2.81 -19.71
CA PRO A 309 21.73 3.01 -18.84
C PRO A 309 21.75 2.08 -17.62
N GLU A 310 20.61 1.70 -17.05
CA GLU A 310 20.54 0.94 -15.78
C GLU A 310 21.20 -0.43 -15.85
N ARG A 311 21.08 -1.13 -16.96
CA ARG A 311 21.81 -2.38 -17.20
C ARG A 311 23.32 -2.16 -17.15
N GLY A 312 23.78 -1.04 -17.71
CA GLY A 312 25.18 -0.62 -17.71
C GLY A 312 25.67 -0.28 -16.30
N PHE A 313 24.89 0.49 -15.55
CA PHE A 313 25.16 0.85 -14.16
C PHE A 313 25.29 -0.39 -13.28
N LEU A 314 24.34 -1.30 -13.34
CA LEU A 314 24.35 -2.56 -12.59
C LEU A 314 25.57 -3.42 -12.93
N ALA A 315 25.91 -3.53 -14.22
CA ALA A 315 27.10 -4.27 -14.65
C ALA A 315 28.39 -3.61 -14.16
N GLY A 316 28.45 -2.27 -14.17
CA GLY A 316 29.56 -1.49 -13.62
C GLY A 316 29.73 -1.73 -12.12
N LYS A 317 28.67 -1.53 -11.32
CA LYS A 317 28.70 -1.74 -9.87
C LYS A 317 29.12 -3.17 -9.49
N LEU A 318 28.57 -4.18 -10.13
CA LEU A 318 28.94 -5.58 -9.86
C LEU A 318 30.40 -5.87 -10.20
N ARG A 319 30.97 -5.22 -11.21
CA ARG A 319 32.40 -5.33 -11.57
C ARG A 319 33.27 -4.68 -10.49
N ASP A 320 32.91 -3.48 -10.03
CA ASP A 320 33.63 -2.78 -8.97
C ASP A 320 33.67 -3.57 -7.65
N LEU A 321 32.58 -4.31 -7.36
CA LEU A 321 32.52 -5.20 -6.21
C LEU A 321 33.26 -6.55 -6.42
N GLY A 322 33.96 -6.72 -7.54
CA GLY A 322 34.70 -7.96 -7.83
C GLY A 322 33.82 -9.17 -8.10
N SER A 323 32.59 -8.97 -8.56
CA SER A 323 31.67 -10.07 -8.88
C SER A 323 32.25 -10.98 -9.98
N ARG A 324 32.18 -12.30 -9.75
CA ARG A 324 32.58 -13.32 -10.73
C ARG A 324 31.57 -13.53 -11.87
N ILE A 325 30.57 -12.67 -11.99
CA ILE A 325 29.59 -12.72 -13.09
C ILE A 325 30.30 -12.24 -14.37
N LYS A 326 30.64 -13.17 -15.25
CA LYS A 326 31.38 -12.89 -16.49
C LYS A 326 30.58 -12.16 -17.58
N ARG A 327 29.24 -12.19 -17.51
CA ARG A 327 28.35 -11.56 -18.48
C ARG A 327 27.51 -10.50 -17.79
N ALA A 328 27.21 -9.39 -18.48
CA ALA A 328 26.28 -8.40 -17.99
C ALA A 328 24.95 -9.06 -17.55
N PRO A 329 24.41 -8.70 -16.39
CA PRO A 329 23.17 -9.27 -15.92
C PRO A 329 22.03 -9.05 -16.94
N ARG A 330 21.11 -9.99 -17.00
CA ARG A 330 19.89 -9.77 -17.78
C ARG A 330 19.07 -8.71 -17.07
N TYR A 331 18.54 -7.80 -17.84
CA TYR A 331 17.64 -6.72 -17.41
C TYR A 331 16.36 -6.84 -18.23
N VAL A 332 15.20 -6.82 -17.58
CA VAL A 332 13.90 -6.94 -18.22
C VAL A 332 12.98 -5.87 -17.63
N LYS A 333 12.36 -5.09 -18.50
CA LYS A 333 11.30 -4.16 -18.14
C LYS A 333 9.94 -4.82 -18.37
N VAL A 334 8.99 -4.55 -17.48
CA VAL A 334 7.62 -5.02 -17.53
C VAL A 334 6.71 -3.80 -17.35
N ASP A 335 6.17 -3.33 -18.47
CA ASP A 335 5.34 -2.12 -18.53
C ASP A 335 3.84 -2.44 -18.57
N ASP A 336 3.50 -3.65 -19.03
CA ASP A 336 2.12 -4.09 -19.22
C ASP A 336 1.94 -5.60 -19.00
N SER A 337 0.71 -6.06 -19.11
CA SER A 337 0.36 -7.48 -18.96
C SER A 337 0.97 -8.36 -20.06
N GLU A 338 1.19 -7.82 -21.27
CA GLU A 338 1.76 -8.57 -22.38
C GLU A 338 3.25 -8.81 -22.18
N SER A 339 4.01 -7.78 -21.78
CA SER A 339 5.44 -7.90 -21.44
C SER A 339 5.65 -8.83 -20.24
N ALA A 340 4.76 -8.77 -19.23
CA ALA A 340 4.74 -9.71 -18.11
C ALA A 340 4.51 -11.15 -18.58
N GLY A 341 3.56 -11.38 -19.47
CA GLY A 341 3.28 -12.69 -20.07
C GLY A 341 4.47 -13.23 -20.89
N ARG A 342 5.09 -12.37 -21.72
CA ARG A 342 6.31 -12.72 -22.45
C ARG A 342 7.45 -13.12 -21.51
N LEU A 343 7.62 -12.40 -20.38
CA LEU A 343 8.63 -12.74 -19.39
C LEU A 343 8.33 -14.08 -18.71
N LEU A 344 7.08 -14.31 -18.28
CA LEU A 344 6.66 -15.56 -17.64
C LEU A 344 7.00 -16.77 -18.52
N ASN A 345 6.71 -16.68 -19.82
CA ASN A 345 7.03 -17.73 -20.80
C ASN A 345 8.55 -17.91 -21.01
N LYS A 346 9.35 -16.85 -20.86
CA LYS A 346 10.81 -16.88 -20.99
C LYS A 346 11.54 -17.29 -19.71
N LEU A 347 10.90 -17.35 -18.54
CA LEU A 347 11.53 -17.68 -17.26
C LEU A 347 12.34 -19.01 -17.27
N PRO A 348 11.92 -20.08 -17.97
CA PRO A 348 12.74 -21.29 -18.06
C PRO A 348 14.16 -21.03 -18.62
N SER A 349 14.32 -20.05 -19.53
CA SER A 349 15.62 -19.68 -20.08
C SER A 349 16.53 -18.96 -19.08
N PHE A 350 15.97 -18.45 -17.97
CA PHE A 350 16.70 -17.77 -16.89
C PHE A 350 17.27 -18.74 -15.86
N ARG A 351 16.92 -20.04 -15.89
CA ARG A 351 17.42 -21.04 -14.92
C ARG A 351 18.95 -21.10 -14.81
N ARG A 352 19.66 -20.83 -15.89
CA ARG A 352 21.13 -20.79 -15.91
C ARG A 352 21.73 -19.45 -15.50
N SER A 353 20.91 -18.40 -15.35
CA SER A 353 21.38 -17.09 -14.91
C SER A 353 21.47 -17.06 -13.39
N ARG A 354 22.65 -16.75 -12.85
CA ARG A 354 22.84 -16.57 -11.40
C ARG A 354 22.18 -15.32 -10.88
N PHE A 355 22.15 -14.27 -11.70
CA PHE A 355 21.54 -13.00 -11.36
C PHE A 355 20.85 -12.36 -12.57
N PHE A 356 19.76 -11.70 -12.36
CA PHE A 356 19.02 -10.85 -13.30
C PHE A 356 18.12 -9.88 -12.56
N SER A 357 17.74 -8.80 -13.24
CA SER A 357 16.83 -7.79 -12.72
C SER A 357 15.56 -7.69 -13.56
N ILE A 358 14.46 -7.39 -12.89
CA ILE A 358 13.14 -7.13 -13.46
C ILE A 358 12.69 -5.79 -12.88
N VAL A 359 12.35 -4.83 -13.73
CA VAL A 359 11.72 -3.56 -13.33
C VAL A 359 10.28 -3.56 -13.76
N VAL A 360 9.39 -3.20 -12.86
CA VAL A 360 7.93 -3.17 -13.07
C VAL A 360 7.44 -1.79 -12.72
N ASN A 361 6.93 -1.04 -13.70
CA ASN A 361 6.45 0.33 -13.52
C ASN A 361 4.93 0.44 -13.25
N MET A 362 4.23 -0.68 -13.16
CA MET A 362 2.76 -0.70 -13.07
C MET A 362 2.21 0.11 -11.90
N VAL A 363 2.90 0.15 -10.73
CA VAL A 363 2.42 0.92 -9.57
C VAL A 363 2.53 2.41 -9.85
N ASP A 364 3.61 2.84 -10.49
CA ASP A 364 3.79 4.24 -10.89
C ASP A 364 2.80 4.64 -11.99
N LEU A 365 2.58 3.77 -12.98
CA LEU A 365 1.54 3.97 -14.00
C LEU A 365 0.13 4.08 -13.41
N LEU A 366 -0.20 3.27 -12.39
CA LEU A 366 -1.47 3.40 -11.66
C LEU A 366 -1.57 4.76 -10.94
N THR A 367 -0.46 5.23 -10.38
CA THR A 367 -0.36 6.53 -9.70
C THR A 367 -0.62 7.68 -10.67
N GLN A 368 0.02 7.66 -11.83
CA GLN A 368 -0.14 8.65 -12.90
C GLN A 368 -1.57 8.60 -13.49
N SER A 369 -2.02 7.42 -13.89
CA SER A 369 -3.35 7.22 -14.49
C SER A 369 -4.48 7.65 -13.54
N ARG A 370 -4.33 7.43 -12.22
CA ARG A 370 -5.30 7.94 -11.24
C ARG A 370 -5.35 9.47 -11.23
N SER A 371 -4.21 10.12 -11.41
CA SER A 371 -4.16 11.59 -11.44
C SER A 371 -4.82 12.18 -12.69
N GLU A 372 -4.91 11.43 -13.77
CA GLU A 372 -5.46 11.86 -15.06
C GLU A 372 -6.91 11.42 -15.28
N SER A 373 -7.32 10.26 -14.74
CA SER A 373 -8.63 9.66 -14.95
C SER A 373 -9.62 9.99 -13.83
N ASN A 374 -10.76 10.60 -14.17
CA ASN A 374 -11.85 10.85 -13.24
C ASN A 374 -12.42 9.53 -12.67
N ILE A 375 -12.55 8.49 -13.52
CA ILE A 375 -13.06 7.19 -13.11
C ILE A 375 -12.14 6.56 -12.05
N LEU A 376 -10.82 6.59 -12.26
CA LEU A 376 -9.88 6.05 -11.27
C LEU A 376 -9.85 6.88 -9.98
N ARG A 377 -10.12 8.19 -10.04
CA ARG A 377 -10.30 9.03 -8.84
C ARG A 377 -11.55 8.66 -8.05
N GLU A 378 -12.62 8.26 -8.70
CA GLU A 378 -13.84 7.77 -8.03
C GLU A 378 -13.63 6.37 -7.41
N ILE A 379 -12.93 5.47 -8.11
CA ILE A 379 -12.62 4.11 -7.62
C ILE A 379 -11.64 4.16 -6.45
N ALA A 380 -10.65 5.03 -6.50
CA ALA A 380 -9.61 5.15 -5.48
C ALA A 380 -9.50 6.61 -4.99
N PRO A 381 -10.49 7.12 -4.23
CA PRO A 381 -10.55 8.53 -3.81
C PRO A 381 -9.44 8.93 -2.83
N ASP A 382 -8.94 7.99 -2.05
CA ASP A 382 -7.98 8.19 -0.96
C ASP A 382 -6.87 7.13 -0.93
N GLU A 383 -5.99 7.21 0.05
CA GLU A 383 -4.87 6.27 0.24
C GLU A 383 -5.34 4.85 0.51
N THR A 384 -6.42 4.66 1.26
CA THR A 384 -6.98 3.34 1.60
C THR A 384 -7.51 2.63 0.36
N ALA A 385 -8.32 3.32 -0.44
CA ALA A 385 -8.85 2.78 -1.68
C ALA A 385 -7.75 2.51 -2.71
N PHE A 386 -6.75 3.40 -2.81
CA PHE A 386 -5.61 3.21 -3.71
C PHE A 386 -4.74 2.01 -3.31
N ARG A 387 -4.52 1.80 -2.01
CA ARG A 387 -3.84 0.61 -1.47
C ARG A 387 -4.60 -0.68 -1.81
N SER A 388 -5.93 -0.68 -1.63
CA SER A 388 -6.79 -1.81 -1.97
C SER A 388 -6.76 -2.13 -3.46
N LEU A 389 -6.79 -1.11 -4.33
CA LEU A 389 -6.65 -1.24 -5.78
C LEU A 389 -5.31 -1.89 -6.15
N THR A 390 -4.20 -1.41 -5.58
CA THR A 390 -2.86 -1.94 -5.83
C THR A 390 -2.74 -3.39 -5.34
N GLN A 391 -3.30 -3.72 -4.17
CA GLN A 391 -3.31 -5.08 -3.64
C GLN A 391 -4.12 -6.03 -4.52
N SER A 392 -5.30 -5.60 -4.98
CA SER A 392 -6.16 -6.37 -5.89
C SER A 392 -5.45 -6.61 -7.23
N TRP A 393 -4.85 -5.57 -7.81
CA TRP A 393 -4.03 -5.73 -9.00
C TRP A 393 -2.93 -6.78 -8.79
N PHE A 394 -2.15 -6.67 -7.71
CA PHE A 394 -1.04 -7.58 -7.44
C PHE A 394 -1.52 -9.03 -7.30
N GLN A 395 -2.64 -9.26 -6.60
CA GLN A 395 -3.21 -10.59 -6.37
C GLN A 395 -3.51 -11.34 -7.67
N TYR A 396 -3.99 -10.63 -8.69
CA TYR A 396 -4.38 -11.20 -9.99
C TYR A 396 -3.31 -10.99 -11.07
N SER A 397 -2.18 -10.36 -10.75
CA SER A 397 -1.16 -10.01 -11.72
C SER A 397 -0.31 -11.20 -12.16
N THR A 398 0.18 -11.12 -13.39
CA THR A 398 1.23 -12.02 -13.90
C THR A 398 2.54 -11.86 -13.10
N LEU A 399 2.77 -10.72 -12.45
CA LEU A 399 3.94 -10.49 -11.59
C LEU A 399 3.95 -11.46 -10.40
N LEU A 400 2.83 -11.66 -9.71
CA LEU A 400 2.76 -12.63 -8.61
C LEU A 400 3.08 -14.05 -9.10
N GLN A 401 2.60 -14.41 -10.30
CA GLN A 401 2.93 -15.71 -10.94
C GLN A 401 4.41 -15.81 -11.25
N ILE A 402 5.04 -14.74 -11.76
CA ILE A 402 6.50 -14.69 -12.01
C ILE A 402 7.27 -14.90 -10.71
N ILE A 403 6.92 -14.19 -9.63
CA ILE A 403 7.58 -14.31 -8.33
C ILE A 403 7.45 -15.75 -7.78
N ARG A 404 6.27 -16.35 -7.84
CA ARG A 404 6.04 -17.75 -7.45
C ARG A 404 6.88 -18.72 -8.28
N LYS A 405 6.89 -18.52 -9.59
CA LYS A 405 7.68 -19.35 -10.50
C LYS A 405 9.19 -19.26 -10.25
N LEU A 406 9.69 -18.10 -9.84
CA LEU A 406 11.06 -17.93 -9.37
C LEU A 406 11.32 -18.72 -8.09
N GLY A 407 10.37 -18.72 -7.15
CA GLY A 407 10.42 -19.53 -5.94
C GLY A 407 10.50 -21.02 -6.22
N GLU A 408 9.65 -21.56 -7.10
CA GLU A 408 9.69 -22.95 -7.56
C GLU A 408 11.06 -23.31 -8.19
N GLN A 409 11.71 -22.34 -8.83
CA GLN A 409 13.05 -22.49 -9.38
C GLN A 409 14.17 -22.31 -8.33
N LYS A 410 13.86 -22.26 -7.05
CA LYS A 410 14.80 -22.04 -5.93
C LYS A 410 15.62 -20.75 -6.08
N CYS A 411 15.01 -19.70 -6.61
CA CYS A 411 15.61 -18.40 -6.76
C CYS A 411 15.20 -17.51 -5.58
N THR A 412 16.16 -16.92 -4.86
CA THR A 412 15.88 -15.86 -3.89
C THR A 412 15.46 -14.61 -4.66
N VAL A 413 14.31 -14.04 -4.30
CA VAL A 413 13.84 -12.79 -4.90
C VAL A 413 14.11 -11.66 -3.91
N VAL A 414 14.81 -10.63 -4.35
CA VAL A 414 14.91 -9.34 -3.65
C VAL A 414 13.91 -8.42 -4.31
N LEU A 415 12.85 -8.08 -3.59
CA LEU A 415 11.85 -7.12 -4.01
C LEU A 415 12.21 -5.78 -3.39
N ALA A 416 12.38 -4.76 -4.20
CA ALA A 416 12.76 -3.41 -3.77
C ALA A 416 11.86 -2.37 -4.44
N SER A 417 11.70 -1.22 -3.79
CA SER A 417 11.21 -0.01 -4.41
C SER A 417 12.35 1.01 -4.54
N ASP A 418 12.28 1.84 -5.55
CA ASP A 418 13.22 2.95 -5.76
C ASP A 418 12.77 4.22 -5.05
N HIS A 419 11.50 4.52 -5.03
CA HIS A 419 10.84 5.61 -4.29
C HIS A 419 9.38 5.24 -4.01
N GLY A 420 8.71 6.05 -3.19
CA GLY A 420 7.27 5.97 -3.03
C GLY A 420 6.56 7.18 -3.62
N SER A 421 5.33 7.43 -3.19
CA SER A 421 4.52 8.57 -3.60
C SER A 421 3.69 9.08 -2.42
N VAL A 422 3.42 10.39 -2.38
CA VAL A 422 2.60 11.02 -1.34
C VAL A 422 1.27 11.51 -1.91
N PHE A 423 0.22 11.39 -1.12
CA PHE A 423 -1.09 11.93 -1.46
C PHE A 423 -1.12 13.43 -1.19
N CYS A 424 -0.96 14.24 -2.25
CA CYS A 424 -0.89 15.68 -2.15
C CYS A 424 -2.28 16.28 -1.91
N THR A 425 -2.42 17.04 -0.82
CA THR A 425 -3.67 17.74 -0.47
C THR A 425 -3.47 19.26 -0.35
N ARG A 426 -2.23 19.72 -0.32
CA ARG A 426 -1.84 21.12 -0.14
C ARG A 426 -0.99 21.60 -1.31
N SER A 427 -1.20 22.84 -1.74
CA SER A 427 -0.42 23.47 -2.80
C SER A 427 0.38 24.65 -2.27
N THR A 428 1.54 24.88 -2.88
CA THR A 428 2.33 26.09 -2.66
C THR A 428 2.69 26.74 -4.00
N GLU A 429 2.75 28.06 -4.01
CA GLU A 429 3.09 28.81 -5.21
C GLU A 429 4.59 28.72 -5.49
N LEU A 430 4.92 28.54 -6.77
CA LEU A 430 6.28 28.56 -7.28
C LEU A 430 6.41 29.68 -8.29
N TYR A 431 7.33 30.60 -8.03
CA TYR A 431 7.65 31.74 -8.89
C TYR A 431 8.95 31.49 -9.65
N GLY A 432 9.11 32.09 -10.83
CA GLY A 432 10.32 32.04 -11.64
C GLY A 432 10.18 31.31 -12.97
N SER A 433 11.30 31.12 -13.67
CA SER A 433 11.31 30.50 -15.00
C SER A 433 10.92 29.02 -14.94
N ARG A 434 10.17 28.57 -15.95
CA ARG A 434 9.79 27.14 -16.07
C ARG A 434 11.02 26.31 -16.44
N GLY A 435 11.64 25.71 -15.43
CA GLY A 435 12.66 24.67 -15.62
C GLY A 435 12.04 23.27 -15.64
N GLY A 436 12.87 22.24 -15.70
CA GLY A 436 12.45 20.82 -15.62
C GLY A 436 11.92 20.42 -14.24
N GLY A 437 11.32 19.26 -14.14
CA GLY A 437 10.91 18.66 -12.87
C GLY A 437 9.44 18.20 -12.85
N THR A 438 8.97 17.82 -11.67
CA THR A 438 7.61 17.31 -11.42
C THR A 438 6.80 18.30 -10.56
N GLY A 439 5.60 17.91 -10.14
CA GLY A 439 4.83 18.68 -9.17
C GLY A 439 5.46 18.75 -7.76
N ARG A 440 6.51 17.96 -7.50
CA ARG A 440 7.16 17.85 -6.18
C ARG A 440 8.60 18.35 -6.15
N PHE A 441 9.28 18.44 -7.29
CA PHE A 441 10.57 19.12 -7.40
C PHE A 441 10.63 19.96 -8.68
N ARG A 442 11.39 21.02 -8.66
CA ARG A 442 11.67 21.87 -9.81
C ARG A 442 13.13 22.27 -9.84
N LEU A 443 13.64 22.43 -11.03
CA LEU A 443 14.97 22.97 -11.29
C LEU A 443 14.87 24.06 -12.34
N GLY A 444 15.65 25.13 -12.20
CA GLY A 444 15.65 26.26 -13.11
C GLY A 444 16.36 27.47 -12.51
N GLN A 445 16.41 28.55 -13.27
CA GLN A 445 16.97 29.82 -12.81
C GLN A 445 15.88 30.68 -12.14
N ASP A 446 16.24 31.43 -11.12
CA ASP A 446 15.35 32.38 -10.42
C ASP A 446 14.05 31.74 -9.86
N ILE A 447 14.09 30.44 -9.51
CA ILE A 447 12.94 29.78 -8.92
C ILE A 447 12.87 30.10 -7.43
N THR A 448 11.70 30.57 -6.98
CA THR A 448 11.43 30.86 -5.57
C THR A 448 10.08 30.32 -5.11
N CYS A 449 10.00 29.91 -3.87
CA CYS A 449 8.76 29.50 -3.19
C CYS A 449 8.88 29.76 -1.68
N ASP A 450 7.82 29.52 -0.94
CA ASP A 450 7.84 29.64 0.52
C ASP A 450 8.67 28.49 1.14
N GLU A 451 9.74 28.84 1.86
CA GLU A 451 10.66 27.90 2.50
C GLU A 451 10.02 27.03 3.59
N ARG A 452 8.84 27.41 4.09
CA ARG A 452 8.06 26.57 5.00
C ARG A 452 7.58 25.27 4.34
N TYR A 453 7.37 25.30 3.02
CA TYR A 453 6.73 24.23 2.26
C TYR A 453 7.64 23.54 1.25
N ALA A 454 8.85 24.09 1.05
CA ALA A 454 9.86 23.52 0.17
C ALA A 454 11.28 23.84 0.66
N VAL A 455 12.25 23.12 0.13
CA VAL A 455 13.68 23.32 0.38
C VAL A 455 14.31 23.90 -0.87
N HIS A 456 15.04 25.00 -0.68
CA HIS A 456 15.86 25.60 -1.73
C HIS A 456 17.28 25.05 -1.65
N LEU A 457 17.77 24.47 -2.74
CA LEU A 457 19.12 23.93 -2.85
C LEU A 457 19.93 24.83 -3.78
N SER A 458 20.58 25.82 -3.19
CA SER A 458 21.52 26.72 -3.91
C SER A 458 22.84 26.02 -4.26
N ASP A 459 23.22 25.01 -3.49
CA ASP A 459 24.35 24.11 -3.78
C ASP A 459 23.85 22.68 -3.87
N PRO A 460 23.45 22.21 -5.05
CA PRO A 460 22.93 20.86 -5.26
C PRO A 460 23.93 19.77 -4.89
N ALA A 461 25.23 20.02 -5.03
CA ALA A 461 26.28 19.03 -4.73
C ALA A 461 26.28 18.62 -3.26
N VAL A 462 25.89 19.51 -2.34
CA VAL A 462 25.74 19.22 -0.91
C VAL A 462 24.68 18.13 -0.66
N TYR A 463 23.72 18.01 -1.58
CA TYR A 463 22.66 17.00 -1.56
C TYR A 463 22.92 15.84 -2.53
N GLY A 464 24.16 15.72 -3.05
CA GLY A 464 24.52 14.65 -3.99
C GLY A 464 23.82 14.74 -5.34
N LEU A 465 23.44 15.96 -5.75
CA LEU A 465 22.76 16.25 -7.01
C LEU A 465 23.71 16.89 -8.02
N PRO A 466 23.59 16.57 -9.31
CA PRO A 466 24.39 17.21 -10.33
C PRO A 466 23.98 18.67 -10.53
N SER A 467 24.98 19.55 -10.73
CA SER A 467 24.74 20.88 -11.24
C SER A 467 24.64 20.81 -12.76
N LEU A 468 23.50 21.16 -13.30
CA LEU A 468 23.28 21.18 -14.76
C LEU A 468 23.79 22.49 -15.38
N ASP A 469 23.80 23.57 -14.59
CA ASP A 469 24.22 24.91 -14.94
C ASP A 469 24.57 25.63 -13.62
N PRO A 470 25.61 26.49 -13.54
CA PRO A 470 25.98 27.21 -12.33
C PRO A 470 24.88 28.08 -11.70
N GLU A 471 23.88 28.49 -12.49
CA GLU A 471 22.76 29.33 -12.05
C GLU A 471 21.51 28.49 -11.71
N THR A 472 21.58 27.16 -11.87
CA THR A 472 20.42 26.27 -11.61
C THR A 472 20.21 26.07 -10.11
N VAL A 473 19.04 26.49 -9.65
CA VAL A 473 18.53 26.24 -8.30
C VAL A 473 17.57 25.03 -8.35
N TRP A 474 17.65 24.21 -7.31
CA TRP A 474 16.69 23.11 -7.11
C TRP A 474 15.74 23.48 -5.99
N VAL A 475 14.48 23.18 -6.18
CA VAL A 475 13.43 23.35 -5.16
C VAL A 475 12.69 22.05 -5.00
N ILE A 476 12.62 21.54 -3.77
CA ILE A 476 12.02 20.24 -3.44
C ILE A 476 10.91 20.47 -2.43
N ALA A 477 9.68 20.03 -2.75
CA ALA A 477 8.52 20.15 -1.89
C ALA A 477 8.62 19.24 -0.65
N ARG A 478 8.12 19.75 0.47
CA ARG A 478 8.07 19.04 1.77
C ARG A 478 6.68 18.43 1.99
N GLU A 479 6.62 17.46 2.90
CA GLU A 479 5.35 16.87 3.37
C GLU A 479 4.44 16.46 2.19
N ASN A 480 3.18 16.88 2.19
CA ASN A 480 2.20 16.61 1.13
C ASN A 480 1.87 17.84 0.27
N TYR A 481 2.80 18.81 0.17
CA TYR A 481 2.67 19.96 -0.72
C TYR A 481 3.04 19.61 -2.16
N HIS A 482 2.39 20.26 -3.11
CA HIS A 482 2.77 20.26 -4.53
C HIS A 482 2.91 21.69 -5.04
N PHE A 483 3.73 21.88 -6.07
CA PHE A 483 3.94 23.18 -6.68
C PHE A 483 2.82 23.53 -7.66
N SER A 484 2.37 24.78 -7.60
CA SER A 484 1.41 25.36 -8.54
C SER A 484 1.94 26.69 -9.06
N ALA A 485 1.76 26.93 -10.37
CA ALA A 485 2.13 28.21 -10.96
C ALA A 485 1.17 29.32 -10.49
N PRO A 486 1.67 30.53 -10.15
CA PRO A 486 0.84 31.63 -9.65
C PRO A 486 -0.26 32.07 -10.62
N GLU A 487 0.06 32.08 -11.91
CA GLU A 487 -0.84 32.52 -12.99
C GLU A 487 -2.12 31.69 -13.10
N ASN A 488 -2.05 30.41 -12.73
CA ASN A 488 -3.14 29.43 -12.80
C ASN A 488 -3.36 28.71 -11.46
N PHE A 489 -3.01 29.35 -10.34
CA PHE A 489 -3.01 28.73 -9.02
C PHE A 489 -4.33 28.02 -8.68
N LYS A 490 -5.48 28.66 -8.96
CA LYS A 490 -6.80 28.06 -8.67
C LYS A 490 -7.09 26.81 -9.51
N GLU A 491 -6.66 26.81 -10.77
CA GLU A 491 -6.89 25.72 -11.71
C GLU A 491 -5.93 24.54 -11.42
N TYR A 492 -4.64 24.81 -11.31
CA TYR A 492 -3.62 23.80 -10.98
C TYR A 492 -3.79 23.26 -9.57
N SER A 493 -4.10 24.12 -8.59
CA SER A 493 -4.39 23.67 -7.22
C SER A 493 -5.61 22.73 -7.18
N ARG A 494 -6.60 22.94 -8.04
CA ARG A 494 -7.77 22.07 -8.16
C ARG A 494 -7.46 20.77 -8.91
N GLN A 495 -6.62 20.84 -9.93
CA GLN A 495 -6.25 19.68 -10.75
C GLN A 495 -5.34 18.69 -10.00
N TYR A 496 -4.35 19.20 -9.28
CA TYR A 496 -3.36 18.38 -8.56
C TYR A 496 -3.71 18.11 -7.09
N ARG A 497 -4.71 18.78 -6.56
CA ARG A 497 -5.25 18.45 -5.25
C ARG A 497 -5.86 17.05 -5.27
N THR A 498 -5.52 16.23 -4.26
CA THR A 498 -5.92 14.82 -4.17
C THR A 498 -5.30 13.92 -5.25
N THR A 499 -4.07 14.21 -5.68
CA THR A 499 -3.28 13.33 -6.55
C THR A 499 -2.12 12.71 -5.78
N PHE A 500 -1.69 11.53 -6.20
CA PHE A 500 -0.43 10.96 -5.75
C PHE A 500 0.70 11.53 -6.60
N GLN A 501 1.77 11.97 -5.96
CA GLN A 501 2.94 12.53 -6.61
C GLN A 501 4.22 12.07 -5.92
N HIS A 502 5.35 12.17 -6.60
CA HIS A 502 6.67 11.81 -6.12
C HIS A 502 7.71 12.88 -6.50
N GLY A 503 8.87 12.87 -5.86
CA GLY A 503 9.96 13.82 -6.11
C GLY A 503 10.30 14.71 -4.90
N GLY A 504 9.53 14.65 -3.81
CA GLY A 504 9.67 15.49 -2.63
C GLY A 504 10.24 14.78 -1.40
N ILE A 505 10.05 15.45 -0.26
CA ILE A 505 10.47 14.97 1.06
C ILE A 505 9.23 14.64 1.88
N SER A 506 8.92 13.37 1.95
CA SER A 506 7.92 12.79 2.86
C SER A 506 8.33 11.38 3.26
N MET A 507 7.78 10.86 4.36
CA MET A 507 8.03 9.47 4.77
C MET A 507 7.58 8.49 3.68
N GLU A 508 6.45 8.75 3.04
CA GLU A 508 5.84 7.93 1.99
C GLU A 508 6.69 7.84 0.73
N GLU A 509 7.43 8.90 0.40
CA GLU A 509 8.32 8.94 -0.77
C GLU A 509 9.69 8.37 -0.47
N MET A 510 10.24 8.64 0.74
CA MET A 510 11.64 8.37 1.06
C MET A 510 11.87 7.03 1.76
N ILE A 511 10.93 6.55 2.59
CA ILE A 511 11.11 5.30 3.34
C ILE A 511 10.42 4.17 2.61
N VAL A 512 11.21 3.37 1.89
CA VAL A 512 10.73 2.35 0.96
C VAL A 512 11.11 0.94 1.38
N PRO A 513 10.32 -0.09 1.02
CA PRO A 513 10.60 -1.47 1.39
C PRO A 513 11.69 -2.10 0.52
N VAL A 514 12.57 -2.86 1.16
CA VAL A 514 13.45 -3.85 0.52
C VAL A 514 13.23 -5.18 1.22
N ALA A 515 12.73 -6.17 0.49
CA ALA A 515 12.33 -7.47 1.02
C ALA A 515 13.10 -8.61 0.37
N ILE A 516 13.55 -9.55 1.18
CA ILE A 516 14.23 -10.76 0.75
C ILE A 516 13.26 -11.92 0.88
N LEU A 517 12.85 -12.47 -0.25
CA LEU A 517 11.91 -13.56 -0.36
C LEU A 517 12.70 -14.86 -0.57
N ARG A 518 12.79 -15.69 0.47
CA ARG A 518 13.41 -17.02 0.37
C ARG A 518 12.33 -18.08 0.16
N PRO A 519 12.39 -18.88 -0.91
CA PRO A 519 11.41 -19.94 -1.13
C PRO A 519 11.32 -20.87 0.09
N LYS A 520 10.13 -21.16 0.55
CA LYS A 520 9.92 -22.19 1.57
C LYS A 520 10.31 -23.55 0.99
N ARG A 521 10.94 -24.39 1.80
CA ARG A 521 11.15 -25.79 1.41
C ARG A 521 9.79 -26.47 1.43
N GLU A 522 9.46 -27.15 0.34
CA GLU A 522 8.36 -28.12 0.39
C GLU A 522 8.73 -29.14 1.48
N GLY A 523 7.89 -29.24 2.52
CA GLY A 523 8.03 -30.21 3.59
C GLY A 523 7.76 -31.62 3.08
#